data_42794d3e422b715cbcd337c470bdeb60
#
_entry.id   42794d3e422b715cbcd337c470bdeb60
#
_cell.length_a   1.000
_cell.length_b   1.000
_cell.length_c   1.000
_cell.angle_alpha   90.00
_cell.angle_beta   90.00
_cell.angle_gamma   90.00
#
_symmetry.space_group_name_H-M   'P 1'
#
loop_
_entity.id
_entity.type
_entity.pdbx_description
1 polymer ?
#
loop_
_entity_poly.entity_id
_entity_poly.type
_entity_poly.pdbx_seq_one_letter_code
_entity_poly.pdbx_strand_id
1 'polypeptide(L)'
;MRMWVAQVHQKRSILLCVGVIALSGLCHVSAHAINVNPTDEQIQTALDQGKEAAQKLRPPDSFYVRFGIRDEVQPKGFLITKIGALSVMATHMALRGLQPSSADVAQVLEGQTMLISTVILGDTPNFAVDSYMVLDQRGKTIKPVMVRFDAQADRSVVWPKSPRFKAKVVASFNYADFDPKAKTTLTVYPATGGESSFSINFGQID
;
A
#
# COMPACT_ATOMS: atom_id res chain seq x y z
N MET A 1 -77.70 55.76 -12.55
CA MET A 1 -77.19 56.87 -11.76
C MET A 1 -75.97 56.47 -11.05
N ARG A 2 -74.83 57.13 -11.31
CA ARG A 2 -73.47 56.97 -10.79
C ARG A 2 -72.73 55.65 -11.11
N MET A 3 -71.97 55.71 -12.22
CA MET A 3 -70.87 54.85 -12.59
C MET A 3 -69.75 55.00 -11.58
N TRP A 4 -69.17 53.87 -11.20
CA TRP A 4 -67.83 53.83 -10.60
C TRP A 4 -66.89 53.04 -11.47
N VAL A 5 -65.89 53.75 -11.97
CA VAL A 5 -64.79 53.20 -12.80
C VAL A 5 -63.75 52.61 -11.86
N ALA A 6 -63.50 51.32 -11.97
CA ALA A 6 -62.37 50.65 -11.27
C ALA A 6 -61.13 50.69 -12.12
N GLN A 7 -60.08 51.35 -11.62
CA GLN A 7 -58.79 51.46 -12.22
C GLN A 7 -58.01 50.19 -11.92
N VAL A 8 -57.60 49.48 -13.01
CA VAL A 8 -56.74 48.32 -12.94
C VAL A 8 -55.29 48.76 -12.83
N HIS A 9 -54.63 48.52 -11.70
CA HIS A 9 -53.19 48.72 -11.50
C HIS A 9 -52.43 47.48 -11.99
N GLN A 10 -51.76 47.61 -13.11
CA GLN A 10 -50.89 46.63 -13.70
C GLN A 10 -49.52 46.63 -12.93
N LYS A 11 -49.34 45.66 -12.02
CA LYS A 11 -48.04 45.45 -11.38
C LYS A 11 -47.14 44.67 -12.33
N ARG A 12 -46.09 45.33 -12.82
CA ARG A 12 -44.97 44.70 -13.53
C ARG A 12 -44.12 43.92 -12.54
N SER A 13 -44.18 42.59 -12.61
CA SER A 13 -43.31 41.71 -11.89
C SER A 13 -42.00 41.61 -12.66
N ILE A 14 -40.92 42.15 -12.07
CA ILE A 14 -39.54 41.97 -12.53
C ILE A 14 -39.10 40.59 -12.04
N LEU A 15 -38.93 39.66 -12.98
CA LEU A 15 -38.37 38.32 -12.70
C LEU A 15 -36.84 38.48 -12.60
N LEU A 16 -36.32 38.43 -11.38
CA LEU A 16 -34.89 38.41 -11.10
C LEU A 16 -34.44 36.95 -11.28
N CYS A 17 -33.83 36.65 -12.42
CA CYS A 17 -33.12 35.37 -12.63
C CYS A 17 -31.84 35.36 -11.81
N VAL A 18 -31.87 34.76 -10.61
CA VAL A 18 -30.68 34.45 -9.83
C VAL A 18 -30.04 33.19 -10.46
N GLY A 19 -28.99 33.40 -11.23
CA GLY A 19 -28.15 32.31 -11.76
C GLY A 19 -27.38 31.64 -10.63
N VAL A 20 -27.80 30.44 -10.22
CA VAL A 20 -27.04 29.57 -9.35
C VAL A 20 -25.87 28.98 -10.14
N ILE A 21 -24.71 29.59 -10.03
CA ILE A 21 -23.46 28.98 -10.50
C ILE A 21 -23.14 27.84 -9.54
N ALA A 22 -23.52 26.62 -9.94
CA ALA A 22 -23.07 25.41 -9.27
C ALA A 22 -21.55 25.27 -9.50
N LEU A 23 -20.74 25.68 -8.53
CA LEU A 23 -19.32 25.32 -8.47
C LEU A 23 -19.26 23.81 -8.24
N SER A 24 -19.19 23.05 -9.32
CA SER A 24 -18.83 21.64 -9.30
C SER A 24 -17.37 21.55 -8.87
N GLY A 25 -17.15 21.47 -7.56
CA GLY A 25 -15.85 21.10 -7.00
C GLY A 25 -15.50 19.73 -7.55
N LEU A 26 -14.64 19.68 -8.55
CA LEU A 26 -13.95 18.47 -8.98
C LEU A 26 -13.13 18.00 -7.78
N CYS A 27 -13.72 17.10 -6.96
CA CYS A 27 -12.97 16.29 -6.04
C CYS A 27 -11.99 15.47 -6.92
N HIS A 28 -10.75 15.94 -7.02
CA HIS A 28 -9.68 15.13 -7.54
C HIS A 28 -9.49 13.99 -6.54
N VAL A 29 -10.15 12.87 -6.79
CA VAL A 29 -9.80 11.60 -6.17
C VAL A 29 -8.40 11.31 -6.68
N SER A 30 -7.40 11.60 -5.87
CA SER A 30 -6.04 11.16 -6.15
C SER A 30 -6.11 9.65 -6.32
N ALA A 31 -5.89 9.17 -7.53
CA ALA A 31 -5.81 7.75 -7.79
C ALA A 31 -4.51 7.26 -7.15
N HIS A 32 -4.63 6.73 -5.93
CA HIS A 32 -3.54 6.08 -5.25
C HIS A 32 -3.13 4.85 -6.06
N ALA A 33 -1.84 4.65 -6.23
CA ALA A 33 -1.25 3.49 -6.90
C ALA A 33 0.18 3.33 -6.41
N ILE A 34 0.73 2.12 -6.46
CA ILE A 34 2.17 1.95 -6.18
C ILE A 34 2.95 2.87 -7.11
N ASN A 35 3.60 3.88 -6.54
CA ASN A 35 4.35 4.86 -7.30
C ASN A 35 5.74 4.32 -7.64
N VAL A 36 5.90 3.92 -8.91
CA VAL A 36 7.16 3.36 -9.42
C VAL A 36 8.18 4.47 -9.70
N ASN A 37 7.69 5.66 -10.12
CA ASN A 37 8.51 6.84 -10.41
C ASN A 37 7.99 8.03 -9.60
N PRO A 38 8.37 8.16 -8.32
CA PRO A 38 7.93 9.27 -7.48
C PRO A 38 8.39 10.62 -8.02
N THR A 39 7.56 11.65 -7.86
CA THR A 39 7.95 13.04 -8.13
C THR A 39 8.84 13.58 -7.01
N ASP A 40 9.58 14.68 -7.27
CA ASP A 40 10.42 15.33 -6.26
C ASP A 40 9.62 15.72 -5.01
N GLU A 41 8.38 16.19 -5.19
CA GLU A 41 7.47 16.52 -4.08
C GLU A 41 7.13 15.30 -3.23
N GLN A 42 6.85 14.15 -3.87
CA GLN A 42 6.57 12.90 -3.17
C GLN A 42 7.80 12.35 -2.44
N ILE A 43 8.98 12.48 -3.06
CA ILE A 43 10.25 12.13 -2.44
C ILE A 43 10.47 12.97 -1.18
N GLN A 44 10.36 14.30 -1.30
CA GLN A 44 10.55 15.20 -0.16
C GLN A 44 9.54 14.92 0.95
N THR A 45 8.26 14.71 0.60
CA THR A 45 7.20 14.33 1.56
C THR A 45 7.55 13.04 2.31
N ALA A 46 8.04 12.02 1.60
CA ALA A 46 8.44 10.75 2.22
C ALA A 46 9.61 10.91 3.19
N LEU A 47 10.60 11.72 2.83
CA LEU A 47 11.76 12.02 3.69
C LEU A 47 11.33 12.76 4.95
N ASP A 48 10.44 13.75 4.83
CA ASP A 48 9.91 14.52 5.94
C ASP A 48 9.06 13.66 6.88
N GLN A 49 8.22 12.78 6.33
CA GLN A 49 7.46 11.79 7.10
C GLN A 49 8.36 10.83 7.89
N GLY A 50 9.46 10.39 7.29
CA GLY A 50 10.44 9.56 7.98
C GLY A 50 11.13 10.28 9.12
N LYS A 51 11.53 11.53 8.93
CA LYS A 51 12.11 12.39 9.98
C LYS A 51 11.12 12.63 11.12
N GLU A 52 9.87 12.94 10.79
CA GLU A 52 8.80 13.10 11.78
C GLU A 52 8.54 11.82 12.58
N ALA A 53 8.56 10.66 11.91
CA ALA A 53 8.41 9.37 12.57
C ALA A 53 9.51 9.13 13.62
N ALA A 54 10.76 9.46 13.29
CA ALA A 54 11.86 9.37 14.25
C ALA A 54 11.67 10.30 15.47
N GLN A 55 11.23 11.54 15.24
CA GLN A 55 10.93 12.49 16.32
C GLN A 55 9.82 12.00 17.25
N LYS A 56 8.81 11.34 16.68
CA LYS A 56 7.67 10.76 17.41
C LYS A 56 7.93 9.32 17.91
N LEU A 57 9.14 8.81 17.76
CA LEU A 57 9.53 7.44 18.10
C LEU A 57 8.61 6.38 17.46
N ARG A 58 8.03 6.68 16.28
CA ARG A 58 7.29 5.69 15.51
C ARG A 58 8.26 4.71 14.88
N PRO A 59 7.97 3.40 14.93
CA PRO A 59 8.85 2.40 14.34
C PRO A 59 8.89 2.52 12.81
N PRO A 60 10.03 2.26 12.15
CA PRO A 60 10.18 2.35 10.69
C PRO A 60 9.19 1.47 9.92
N ASP A 61 8.80 0.32 10.46
CA ASP A 61 7.84 -0.59 9.85
C ASP A 61 6.39 -0.04 9.80
N SER A 62 6.14 1.15 10.39
CA SER A 62 4.89 1.88 10.23
C SER A 62 4.62 2.33 8.78
N PHE A 63 5.65 2.36 7.93
CA PHE A 63 5.55 2.67 6.51
C PHE A 63 5.35 1.46 5.61
N TYR A 64 5.27 0.25 6.18
CA TYR A 64 4.99 -0.95 5.42
C TYR A 64 3.50 -1.06 5.10
N VAL A 65 3.19 -1.39 3.86
CA VAL A 65 1.82 -1.71 3.44
C VAL A 65 1.49 -3.14 3.87
N ARG A 66 0.69 -3.27 4.92
CA ARG A 66 0.35 -4.56 5.52
C ARG A 66 -0.86 -5.17 4.83
N PHE A 67 -0.87 -6.50 4.72
CA PHE A 67 -1.99 -7.29 4.21
C PHE A 67 -2.18 -8.58 5.00
N GLY A 68 -3.32 -9.25 4.79
CA GLY A 68 -3.72 -10.40 5.58
C GLY A 68 -4.41 -9.99 6.89
N ILE A 69 -4.76 -10.98 7.69
CA ILE A 69 -5.45 -10.78 8.97
C ILE A 69 -4.44 -10.46 10.05
N ARG A 70 -4.75 -9.50 10.91
CA ARG A 70 -3.90 -9.12 12.06
C ARG A 70 -4.05 -10.12 13.22
N ASP A 71 -3.85 -11.39 12.93
CA ASP A 71 -3.87 -12.47 13.90
C ASP A 71 -2.52 -13.20 13.83
N GLU A 72 -2.04 -13.70 14.98
CA GLU A 72 -0.77 -14.41 15.08
C GLU A 72 -0.83 -15.84 14.54
N VAL A 73 -2.04 -16.38 14.37
CA VAL A 73 -2.29 -17.73 13.85
C VAL A 73 -2.89 -17.73 12.43
N GLN A 74 -2.80 -16.59 11.75
CA GLN A 74 -3.22 -16.45 10.36
C GLN A 74 -2.06 -15.97 9.49
N PRO A 75 -1.98 -16.39 8.23
CA PRO A 75 -1.00 -15.87 7.28
C PRO A 75 -1.18 -14.36 7.10
N LYS A 76 -0.06 -13.64 7.07
CA LYS A 76 -0.04 -12.19 6.92
C LYS A 76 1.26 -11.73 6.27
N GLY A 77 1.31 -10.49 5.84
CA GLY A 77 2.51 -9.96 5.24
C GLY A 77 2.51 -8.46 5.10
N PHE A 78 3.54 -7.98 4.42
CA PHE A 78 3.69 -6.58 4.04
C PHE A 78 4.46 -6.47 2.72
N LEU A 79 4.31 -5.34 2.08
CA LEU A 79 5.17 -4.92 0.98
C LEU A 79 5.76 -3.54 1.27
N ILE A 80 6.87 -3.25 0.61
CA ILE A 80 7.58 -1.98 0.74
C ILE A 80 7.63 -1.34 -0.65
N THR A 81 6.96 -0.20 -0.80
CA THR A 81 7.03 0.65 -2.01
C THR A 81 8.29 1.52 -1.98
N LYS A 82 8.64 2.18 -3.09
CA LYS A 82 9.74 3.17 -3.12
C LYS A 82 9.52 4.30 -2.12
N ILE A 83 8.29 4.82 -2.05
CA ILE A 83 7.90 5.86 -1.07
C ILE A 83 8.09 5.34 0.36
N GLY A 84 7.57 4.15 0.67
CA GLY A 84 7.77 3.53 1.98
C GLY A 84 9.24 3.32 2.31
N ALA A 85 10.04 2.88 1.34
CA ALA A 85 11.49 2.68 1.53
C ALA A 85 12.23 3.99 1.83
N LEU A 86 11.88 5.10 1.16
CA LEU A 86 12.42 6.43 1.46
C LEU A 86 12.10 6.85 2.89
N SER A 87 10.85 6.69 3.33
CA SER A 87 10.42 7.03 4.69
C SER A 87 11.12 6.17 5.73
N VAL A 88 11.26 4.86 5.48
CA VAL A 88 12.01 3.93 6.35
C VAL A 88 13.46 4.34 6.47
N MET A 89 14.13 4.61 5.34
CA MET A 89 15.52 5.08 5.31
C MET A 89 15.69 6.38 6.11
N ALA A 90 14.85 7.38 5.85
CA ALA A 90 14.89 8.67 6.54
C ALA A 90 14.68 8.50 8.06
N THR A 91 13.75 7.60 8.48
CA THR A 91 13.53 7.30 9.90
C THR A 91 14.78 6.71 10.55
N HIS A 92 15.39 5.69 9.93
CA HIS A 92 16.60 5.06 10.46
C HIS A 92 17.77 6.03 10.56
N MET A 93 17.94 6.93 9.58
CA MET A 93 19.00 7.93 9.61
C MET A 93 18.74 8.99 10.67
N ALA A 94 17.50 9.49 10.76
CA ALA A 94 17.12 10.49 11.76
C ALA A 94 17.27 9.99 13.20
N LEU A 95 16.95 8.70 13.47
CA LEU A 95 17.21 8.08 14.78
C LEU A 95 18.69 8.02 15.18
N ARG A 96 19.59 8.18 14.21
CA ARG A 96 21.06 8.24 14.42
C ARG A 96 21.59 9.67 14.35
N GLY A 97 20.70 10.68 14.24
CA GLY A 97 21.10 12.08 14.06
C GLY A 97 21.65 12.41 12.66
N LEU A 98 21.38 11.56 11.67
CA LEU A 98 21.83 11.72 10.28
C LEU A 98 20.67 12.18 9.38
N GLN A 99 21.01 12.67 8.19
CA GLN A 99 20.06 12.97 7.12
C GLN A 99 20.44 12.19 5.86
N PRO A 100 19.44 11.71 5.07
CA PRO A 100 19.70 11.08 3.80
C PRO A 100 20.45 12.03 2.85
N SER A 101 21.51 11.54 2.22
CA SER A 101 22.19 12.22 1.12
C SER A 101 21.43 12.01 -0.21
N SER A 102 21.76 12.81 -1.22
CA SER A 102 21.24 12.58 -2.58
C SER A 102 21.59 11.22 -3.13
N ALA A 103 22.74 10.65 -2.76
CA ALA A 103 23.16 9.32 -3.16
C ALA A 103 22.31 8.22 -2.50
N ASP A 104 21.96 8.37 -1.20
CA ASP A 104 21.07 7.44 -0.51
C ASP A 104 19.68 7.42 -1.15
N VAL A 105 19.15 8.60 -1.48
CA VAL A 105 17.87 8.75 -2.17
C VAL A 105 17.91 8.10 -3.55
N ALA A 106 18.96 8.40 -4.34
CA ALA A 106 19.14 7.83 -5.66
C ALA A 106 19.18 6.29 -5.62
N GLN A 107 19.89 5.70 -4.66
CA GLN A 107 19.95 4.26 -4.48
C GLN A 107 18.57 3.61 -4.28
N VAL A 108 17.68 4.25 -3.52
CA VAL A 108 16.30 3.75 -3.34
C VAL A 108 15.49 3.89 -4.63
N LEU A 109 15.62 5.05 -5.33
CA LEU A 109 14.87 5.33 -6.56
C LEU A 109 15.30 4.46 -7.74
N GLU A 110 16.58 4.13 -7.84
CA GLU A 110 17.14 3.22 -8.87
C GLU A 110 16.72 1.76 -8.66
N GLY A 111 16.24 1.41 -7.46
CA GLY A 111 15.74 0.08 -7.17
C GLY A 111 14.65 -0.36 -8.15
N GLN A 112 14.87 -1.46 -8.86
CA GLN A 112 13.96 -1.97 -9.89
C GLN A 112 12.91 -2.94 -9.34
N THR A 113 12.98 -3.31 -8.07
CA THR A 113 12.14 -4.34 -7.50
C THR A 113 11.36 -3.87 -6.27
N MET A 114 10.14 -4.40 -6.14
CA MET A 114 9.31 -4.29 -4.94
C MET A 114 9.54 -5.54 -4.07
N LEU A 115 9.79 -5.33 -2.79
CA LEU A 115 9.92 -6.42 -1.82
C LEU A 115 8.58 -6.71 -1.17
N ILE A 116 8.22 -8.00 -1.13
CA ILE A 116 7.07 -8.52 -0.41
C ILE A 116 7.56 -9.56 0.60
N SER A 117 7.13 -9.43 1.85
CA SER A 117 7.42 -10.39 2.92
C SER A 117 6.12 -10.94 3.47
N THR A 118 6.04 -12.26 3.59
CA THR A 118 4.90 -12.96 4.19
C THR A 118 5.35 -13.80 5.37
N VAL A 119 4.46 -13.98 6.33
CA VAL A 119 4.56 -14.99 7.37
C VAL A 119 3.49 -16.02 7.06
N ILE A 120 3.93 -17.26 6.84
CA ILE A 120 3.07 -18.43 6.61
C ILE A 120 3.18 -19.38 7.80
N LEU A 121 2.24 -20.30 7.91
CA LEU A 121 2.10 -21.19 9.06
C LEU A 121 2.11 -22.66 8.60
N GLY A 122 2.61 -23.53 9.46
CA GLY A 122 2.69 -24.97 9.16
C GLY A 122 2.91 -25.82 10.43
N ASP A 123 3.00 -27.11 10.23
CA ASP A 123 3.08 -28.07 11.33
C ASP A 123 4.42 -28.80 11.48
N THR A 124 5.37 -28.50 10.60
CA THR A 124 6.73 -29.03 10.66
C THR A 124 7.76 -27.91 10.67
N PRO A 125 8.93 -28.08 11.31
CA PRO A 125 9.92 -27.01 11.43
C PRO A 125 10.57 -26.59 10.13
N ASN A 126 10.47 -27.39 9.07
CA ASN A 126 11.02 -27.14 7.74
C ASN A 126 9.97 -26.95 6.66
N PHE A 127 8.69 -26.66 7.02
CA PHE A 127 7.59 -26.59 6.07
C PHE A 127 7.75 -25.48 5.02
N ALA A 128 8.52 -24.43 5.32
CA ALA A 128 8.74 -23.29 4.44
C ALA A 128 9.94 -23.46 3.49
N VAL A 129 10.72 -24.54 3.62
CA VAL A 129 11.85 -24.82 2.73
C VAL A 129 11.31 -24.97 1.30
N ASP A 130 12.00 -24.34 0.33
CA ASP A 130 11.63 -24.31 -1.09
C ASP A 130 10.26 -23.72 -1.38
N SER A 131 9.74 -22.88 -0.44
CA SER A 131 8.52 -22.10 -0.70
C SER A 131 8.73 -21.16 -1.88
N TYR A 132 7.65 -20.98 -2.64
CA TYR A 132 7.63 -20.10 -3.81
C TYR A 132 6.49 -19.09 -3.68
N MET A 133 6.64 -17.93 -4.34
CA MET A 133 5.66 -16.84 -4.28
C MET A 133 5.42 -16.30 -5.69
N VAL A 134 4.16 -16.03 -6.04
CA VAL A 134 3.79 -15.40 -7.30
C VAL A 134 2.79 -14.27 -7.08
N LEU A 135 2.72 -13.36 -8.06
CA LEU A 135 1.62 -12.41 -8.21
C LEU A 135 0.78 -12.81 -9.41
N ASP A 136 -0.54 -12.75 -9.27
CA ASP A 136 -1.48 -12.93 -10.37
C ASP A 136 -2.28 -11.65 -10.60
N GLN A 137 -2.24 -11.16 -11.84
CA GLN A 137 -2.97 -9.98 -12.28
C GLN A 137 -3.73 -10.30 -13.56
N ARG A 138 -5.06 -10.26 -13.53
CA ARG A 138 -5.90 -10.48 -14.73
C ARG A 138 -5.56 -11.76 -15.50
N GLY A 139 -5.21 -12.83 -14.79
CA GLY A 139 -4.84 -14.12 -15.39
C GLY A 139 -3.38 -14.22 -15.87
N LYS A 140 -2.58 -13.18 -15.65
CA LYS A 140 -1.13 -13.21 -15.87
C LYS A 140 -0.41 -13.53 -14.56
N THR A 141 0.31 -14.64 -14.53
CA THR A 141 1.20 -14.98 -13.41
C THR A 141 2.54 -14.30 -13.57
N ILE A 142 2.96 -13.55 -12.54
CA ILE A 142 4.20 -12.81 -12.48
C ILE A 142 5.12 -13.51 -11.48
N LYS A 143 6.30 -13.90 -11.98
CA LYS A 143 7.30 -14.60 -11.19
C LYS A 143 8.22 -13.60 -10.49
N PRO A 144 8.69 -13.91 -9.26
CA PRO A 144 9.68 -13.09 -8.58
C PRO A 144 11.06 -13.24 -9.24
N VAL A 145 11.88 -12.20 -9.13
CA VAL A 145 13.30 -12.26 -9.53
C VAL A 145 14.17 -12.89 -8.43
N MET A 146 13.68 -12.93 -7.20
CA MET A 146 14.33 -13.54 -6.05
C MET A 146 13.30 -14.03 -5.05
N VAL A 147 13.54 -15.20 -4.47
CA VAL A 147 12.80 -15.73 -3.31
C VAL A 147 13.78 -16.14 -2.22
N ARG A 148 13.41 -15.86 -0.99
CA ARG A 148 14.10 -16.36 0.22
C ARG A 148 13.05 -16.87 1.20
N PHE A 149 13.39 -17.87 1.94
CA PHE A 149 12.53 -18.48 2.96
C PHE A 149 13.36 -18.86 4.20
N ASP A 150 12.69 -18.98 5.32
CA ASP A 150 13.33 -19.48 6.54
C ASP A 150 13.53 -21.00 6.39
N ALA A 151 14.78 -21.44 6.46
CA ALA A 151 15.14 -22.87 6.38
C ALA A 151 14.63 -23.64 7.62
N GLN A 152 14.51 -22.95 8.74
CA GLN A 152 13.95 -23.47 9.99
C GLN A 152 12.91 -22.48 10.50
N ALA A 153 11.69 -22.95 10.66
CA ALA A 153 10.56 -22.15 11.13
C ALA A 153 10.59 -21.98 12.66
N ASP A 154 10.16 -20.82 13.12
CA ASP A 154 9.96 -20.54 14.54
C ASP A 154 8.69 -21.22 15.06
N ARG A 155 8.64 -21.48 16.38
CA ARG A 155 7.39 -21.92 17.03
C ARG A 155 6.33 -20.82 16.91
N SER A 156 5.09 -21.23 16.60
CA SER A 156 3.95 -20.31 16.64
C SER A 156 3.54 -20.00 18.08
N VAL A 157 2.69 -19.00 18.26
CA VAL A 157 2.17 -18.60 19.58
C VAL A 157 1.24 -19.65 20.20
N VAL A 158 0.72 -20.59 19.39
CA VAL A 158 -0.18 -21.66 19.87
C VAL A 158 0.51 -23.01 20.04
N TRP A 159 1.84 -23.06 19.81
CA TRP A 159 2.61 -24.29 20.00
C TRP A 159 2.32 -24.93 21.39
N PRO A 160 2.14 -26.23 21.50
CA PRO A 160 2.31 -27.29 20.50
C PRO A 160 1.07 -27.59 19.63
N LYS A 161 0.01 -26.80 19.71
CA LYS A 161 -1.19 -26.93 18.87
C LYS A 161 -0.93 -26.45 17.43
N SER A 162 -1.71 -26.96 16.47
CA SER A 162 -1.67 -26.49 15.09
C SER A 162 -2.29 -25.10 14.95
N PRO A 163 -1.69 -24.23 14.10
CA PRO A 163 -0.40 -24.40 13.39
C PRO A 163 0.80 -24.25 14.35
N ARG A 164 1.70 -25.25 14.38
CA ARG A 164 2.81 -25.32 15.34
C ARG A 164 3.96 -24.37 15.06
N PHE A 165 4.16 -24.02 13.79
CA PHE A 165 5.31 -23.23 13.32
C PHE A 165 4.90 -22.07 12.45
N LYS A 166 5.73 -21.03 12.41
CA LYS A 166 5.63 -19.87 11.54
C LYS A 166 6.96 -19.63 10.83
N ALA A 167 6.94 -19.23 9.57
CA ALA A 167 8.13 -18.94 8.79
C ALA A 167 7.90 -17.75 7.86
N LYS A 168 8.98 -17.05 7.51
CA LYS A 168 8.96 -15.97 6.53
C LYS A 168 9.28 -16.52 5.15
N VAL A 169 8.55 -16.00 4.16
CA VAL A 169 8.90 -16.09 2.75
C VAL A 169 8.96 -14.68 2.21
N VAL A 170 10.09 -14.33 1.60
CA VAL A 170 10.37 -12.98 1.07
C VAL A 170 10.63 -13.11 -0.42
N ALA A 171 9.97 -12.29 -1.22
CA ALA A 171 10.17 -12.26 -2.66
C ALA A 171 10.36 -10.83 -3.16
N SER A 172 11.14 -10.68 -4.23
CA SER A 172 11.30 -9.42 -4.95
C SER A 172 10.71 -9.55 -6.35
N PHE A 173 9.86 -8.59 -6.72
CA PHE A 173 9.21 -8.53 -8.02
C PHE A 173 9.66 -7.30 -8.78
N ASN A 174 10.00 -7.48 -10.05
CA ASN A 174 10.40 -6.36 -10.89
C ASN A 174 9.20 -5.44 -11.18
N TYR A 175 9.36 -4.14 -11.00
CA TYR A 175 8.32 -3.15 -11.27
C TYR A 175 7.84 -3.16 -12.73
N ALA A 176 8.69 -3.56 -13.66
CA ALA A 176 8.34 -3.65 -15.09
C ALA A 176 7.39 -4.82 -15.41
N ASP A 177 7.26 -5.81 -14.53
CA ASP A 177 6.54 -7.05 -14.83
C ASP A 177 5.07 -7.02 -14.42
N PHE A 178 4.67 -6.06 -13.57
CA PHE A 178 3.31 -5.95 -13.05
C PHE A 178 2.68 -4.56 -13.25
N ASP A 179 1.35 -4.52 -13.24
CA ASP A 179 0.58 -3.27 -13.27
C ASP A 179 0.46 -2.70 -11.83
N PRO A 180 1.05 -1.52 -11.53
CA PRO A 180 1.03 -0.91 -10.20
C PRO A 180 -0.36 -0.40 -9.77
N LYS A 181 -1.37 -0.49 -10.64
CA LYS A 181 -2.76 -0.07 -10.36
C LYS A 181 -3.73 -1.24 -10.26
N ALA A 182 -3.29 -2.45 -10.57
CA ALA A 182 -4.19 -3.60 -10.64
C ALA A 182 -4.52 -4.19 -9.28
N LYS A 183 -5.70 -4.79 -9.19
CA LYS A 183 -5.97 -5.80 -8.15
C LYS A 183 -5.08 -7.00 -8.41
N THR A 184 -4.40 -7.44 -7.38
CA THR A 184 -3.37 -8.48 -7.43
C THR A 184 -3.67 -9.56 -6.43
N THR A 185 -3.56 -10.81 -6.82
CA THR A 185 -3.54 -11.94 -5.91
C THR A 185 -2.08 -12.32 -5.69
N LEU A 186 -1.64 -12.27 -4.44
CA LEU A 186 -0.35 -12.81 -4.01
C LEU A 186 -0.59 -14.22 -3.48
N THR A 187 0.11 -15.21 -4.02
CA THR A 187 0.02 -16.58 -3.54
C THR A 187 1.40 -17.12 -3.16
N VAL A 188 1.48 -17.71 -1.98
CA VAL A 188 2.66 -18.40 -1.46
C VAL A 188 2.39 -19.89 -1.45
N TYR A 189 3.28 -20.65 -2.05
CA TYR A 189 3.24 -22.12 -2.14
C TYR A 189 4.35 -22.72 -1.31
N PRO A 190 4.08 -23.26 -0.11
CA PRO A 190 5.05 -24.10 0.59
C PRO A 190 5.32 -25.39 -0.18
N ALA A 191 6.56 -25.86 -0.23
CA ALA A 191 6.89 -27.10 -0.93
C ALA A 191 6.22 -28.34 -0.31
N THR A 192 5.83 -28.27 0.96
CA THR A 192 5.08 -29.33 1.66
C THR A 192 3.61 -29.43 1.26
N GLY A 193 3.15 -28.54 0.38
CA GLY A 193 1.76 -28.46 -0.11
C GLY A 193 0.93 -27.41 0.60
N GLY A 194 -0.26 -27.16 0.04
CA GLY A 194 -1.13 -26.06 0.44
C GLY A 194 -0.74 -24.74 -0.19
N GLU A 195 -1.50 -23.69 0.11
CA GLU A 195 -1.24 -22.34 -0.36
C GLU A 195 -1.74 -21.31 0.66
N SER A 196 -1.15 -20.12 0.61
CA SER A 196 -1.64 -18.94 1.31
C SER A 196 -1.83 -17.82 0.30
N SER A 197 -3.07 -17.37 0.10
CA SER A 197 -3.41 -16.35 -0.89
C SER A 197 -3.91 -15.08 -0.24
N PHE A 198 -3.53 -13.92 -0.81
CA PHE A 198 -3.89 -12.59 -0.35
C PHE A 198 -4.37 -11.75 -1.53
N SER A 199 -5.50 -11.09 -1.39
CA SER A 199 -5.97 -10.09 -2.35
C SER A 199 -5.46 -8.71 -1.94
N ILE A 200 -4.69 -8.06 -2.81
CA ILE A 200 -4.08 -6.76 -2.58
C ILE A 200 -4.50 -5.82 -3.72
N ASN A 201 -5.03 -4.66 -3.41
CA ASN A 201 -5.35 -3.66 -4.42
C ASN A 201 -4.18 -2.67 -4.54
N PHE A 202 -3.30 -2.88 -5.52
CA PHE A 202 -2.16 -2.00 -5.76
C PHE A 202 -2.58 -0.57 -6.11
N GLY A 203 -3.76 -0.41 -6.71
CA GLY A 203 -4.34 0.90 -7.02
C GLY A 203 -4.83 1.70 -5.81
N GLN A 204 -4.71 1.17 -4.59
CA GLN A 204 -5.08 1.84 -3.34
C GLN A 204 -3.89 2.00 -2.37
N ILE A 205 -2.68 1.75 -2.84
CA ILE A 205 -1.44 1.86 -2.06
C ILE A 205 -0.77 3.19 -2.41
N ASP A 206 -0.41 3.95 -1.38
CA ASP A 206 0.37 5.19 -1.48
C ASP A 206 1.88 4.93 -1.44
#